data_ff747a0f97dc049715ce03826a70118e
#
_entry.id   ff747a0f97dc049715ce03826a70118e
#
_cell.length_a   1.000
_cell.length_b   1.000
_cell.length_c   1.000
_cell.angle_alpha   90.00
_cell.angle_beta   90.00
_cell.angle_gamma   90.00
#
_symmetry.space_group_name_H-M   'P 1'
#
loop_
_entity.id
_entity.type
_entity.pdbx_description
1 polymer ?
#
loop_
_entity_poly.entity_id
_entity_poly.type
_entity_poly.pdbx_seq_one_letter_code
_entity_poly.pdbx_strand_id
1 'polypeptide(L)'
;MTVLLAVAALALGAVLWTLGEYVLHRFAMHALNGRGIMSREHLEHHVGSGWGFSYTHLLSWAGVILVGAIVWAPIGWLLVGPPGLALGLGWCLGYAGYEHQHAMAHLRGPSGRYSTWLRRHHFHHHFGHPRANHGVTTSVWDRAFGTLERPERVRVPRRLAQPWMLDGDRLRPELTDDYVLVGSADPASRAAALDRARAFASLAPED
;
A
#
# COMPACT_ATOMS: atom_id res chain seq x y z
N MET A 1 -11.26 -18.87 29.12
CA MET A 1 -12.24 -18.01 28.38
C MET A 1 -11.66 -16.63 28.07
N THR A 2 -11.16 -15.90 29.05
CA THR A 2 -10.62 -14.52 28.87
C THR A 2 -9.48 -14.41 27.84
N VAL A 3 -8.51 -15.31 27.87
CA VAL A 3 -7.38 -15.32 26.91
C VAL A 3 -7.87 -15.57 25.49
N LEU A 4 -8.80 -16.53 25.30
CA LEU A 4 -9.35 -16.83 23.99
C LEU A 4 -10.12 -15.62 23.39
N LEU A 5 -10.89 -14.91 24.21
CA LEU A 5 -11.57 -13.69 23.80
C LEU A 5 -10.60 -12.58 23.41
N ALA A 6 -9.50 -12.40 24.17
CA ALA A 6 -8.48 -11.42 23.83
C ALA A 6 -7.78 -11.75 22.51
N VAL A 7 -7.42 -13.02 22.28
CA VAL A 7 -6.82 -13.48 21.01
C VAL A 7 -7.79 -13.29 19.84
N ALA A 8 -9.06 -13.64 20.02
CA ALA A 8 -10.08 -13.44 18.99
C ALA A 8 -10.30 -11.94 18.67
N ALA A 9 -10.35 -11.09 19.69
CA ALA A 9 -10.47 -9.65 19.51
C ALA A 9 -9.25 -9.05 18.79
N LEU A 10 -8.05 -9.47 19.15
CA LEU A 10 -6.82 -9.07 18.50
C LEU A 10 -6.80 -9.49 17.02
N ALA A 11 -7.12 -10.73 16.73
CA ALA A 11 -7.21 -11.23 15.35
C ALA A 11 -8.27 -10.47 14.54
N LEU A 12 -9.44 -10.21 15.11
CA LEU A 12 -10.49 -9.41 14.48
C LEU A 12 -10.02 -7.98 14.20
N GLY A 13 -9.30 -7.35 15.12
CA GLY A 13 -8.73 -6.01 14.91
C GLY A 13 -7.76 -5.97 13.74
N ALA A 14 -6.89 -6.97 13.61
CA ALA A 14 -5.99 -7.09 12.46
C ALA A 14 -6.73 -7.31 11.14
N VAL A 15 -7.81 -8.10 11.15
CA VAL A 15 -8.69 -8.29 9.97
C VAL A 15 -9.41 -6.98 9.62
N LEU A 16 -9.93 -6.26 10.60
CA LEU A 16 -10.57 -4.95 10.37
C LEU A 16 -9.59 -3.94 9.77
N TRP A 17 -8.31 -3.99 10.17
CA TRP A 17 -7.29 -3.16 9.50
C TRP A 17 -7.22 -3.45 8.00
N THR A 18 -7.31 -4.67 7.54
CA THR A 18 -7.23 -4.95 6.09
C THR A 18 -8.36 -4.28 5.30
N LEU A 19 -9.56 -4.14 5.89
CA LEU A 19 -10.64 -3.34 5.32
C LEU A 19 -10.32 -1.84 5.40
N GLY A 20 -9.79 -1.39 6.54
CA GLY A 20 -9.33 -0.01 6.73
C GLY A 20 -8.27 0.40 5.72
N GLU A 21 -7.26 -0.45 5.50
CA GLU A 21 -6.24 -0.32 4.46
C GLU A 21 -6.89 -0.09 3.09
N TYR A 22 -7.78 -0.97 2.67
CA TYR A 22 -8.48 -0.86 1.38
C TYR A 22 -9.29 0.44 1.24
N VAL A 23 -10.07 0.78 2.27
CA VAL A 23 -10.93 1.98 2.27
C VAL A 23 -10.09 3.25 2.24
N LEU A 24 -9.08 3.35 3.10
CA LEU A 24 -8.19 4.51 3.13
C LEU A 24 -7.43 4.66 1.82
N HIS A 25 -6.87 3.57 1.31
CA HIS A 25 -6.13 3.57 0.05
C HIS A 25 -7.00 4.02 -1.13
N ARG A 26 -8.17 3.41 -1.30
CA ARG A 26 -9.08 3.73 -2.40
C ARG A 26 -9.65 5.15 -2.31
N PHE A 27 -10.15 5.55 -1.15
CA PHE A 27 -10.92 6.79 -1.02
C PHE A 27 -10.09 7.96 -0.51
N ALA A 28 -9.36 7.81 0.60
CA ALA A 28 -8.60 8.90 1.16
C ALA A 28 -7.29 9.19 0.41
N MET A 29 -6.65 8.16 -0.15
CA MET A 29 -5.39 8.32 -0.86
C MET A 29 -5.59 8.61 -2.35
N HIS A 30 -6.47 7.86 -3.05
CA HIS A 30 -6.67 8.04 -4.49
C HIS A 30 -7.84 8.96 -4.86
N ALA A 31 -9.06 8.72 -4.32
CA ALA A 31 -10.24 9.43 -4.81
C ALA A 31 -10.23 10.94 -4.50
N LEU A 32 -9.45 11.40 -3.54
CA LEU A 32 -9.30 12.81 -3.23
C LEU A 32 -8.39 13.58 -4.21
N ASN A 33 -7.70 12.89 -5.13
CA ASN A 33 -6.92 13.50 -6.23
C ASN A 33 -5.95 14.60 -5.75
N GLY A 34 -5.16 14.33 -4.71
CA GLY A 34 -4.18 15.25 -4.13
C GLY A 34 -4.73 16.20 -3.06
N ARG A 35 -6.04 16.17 -2.79
CA ARG A 35 -6.61 16.98 -1.70
C ARG A 35 -6.33 16.34 -0.33
N GLY A 36 -5.74 17.14 0.55
CA GLY A 36 -5.32 16.69 1.89
C GLY A 36 -4.00 15.91 1.88
N ILE A 37 -3.39 15.81 3.07
CA ILE A 37 -2.03 15.26 3.26
C ILE A 37 -1.94 13.81 2.76
N MET A 38 -2.87 12.95 3.15
CA MET A 38 -2.82 11.52 2.79
C MET A 38 -2.83 11.29 1.27
N SER A 39 -3.71 12.00 0.55
CA SER A 39 -3.81 11.85 -0.89
C SER A 39 -2.57 12.39 -1.60
N ARG A 40 -2.11 13.58 -1.21
CA ARG A 40 -0.91 14.19 -1.81
C ARG A 40 0.31 13.30 -1.68
N GLU A 41 0.63 12.87 -0.49
CA GLU A 41 1.79 12.03 -0.24
C GLU A 41 1.73 10.68 -0.92
N HIS A 42 0.54 10.08 -0.94
CA HIS A 42 0.37 8.82 -1.63
C HIS A 42 0.57 8.96 -3.15
N LEU A 43 0.06 10.02 -3.75
CA LEU A 43 0.28 10.29 -5.18
C LEU A 43 1.75 10.65 -5.48
N GLU A 44 2.44 11.37 -4.59
CA GLU A 44 3.89 11.58 -4.68
C GLU A 44 4.66 10.27 -4.61
N HIS A 45 4.24 9.37 -3.72
CA HIS A 45 4.79 8.03 -3.64
C HIS A 45 4.62 7.25 -4.97
N HIS A 46 3.47 7.35 -5.64
CA HIS A 46 3.27 6.78 -6.98
C HIS A 46 4.22 7.39 -8.03
N VAL A 47 4.41 8.69 -8.00
CA VAL A 47 5.30 9.41 -8.94
C VAL A 47 6.76 9.00 -8.77
N GLY A 48 7.21 8.87 -7.52
CA GLY A 48 8.59 8.53 -7.18
C GLY A 48 8.85 7.04 -7.09
N SER A 49 7.83 6.28 -6.72
CA SER A 49 7.89 4.83 -6.44
C SER A 49 8.99 4.39 -5.46
N GLY A 50 9.58 5.33 -4.73
CA GLY A 50 10.56 5.06 -3.69
C GLY A 50 9.89 4.88 -2.33
N TRP A 51 10.61 4.29 -1.41
CA TRP A 51 10.25 4.26 0.00
C TRP A 51 11.22 5.14 0.78
N GLY A 52 10.70 6.05 1.58
CA GLY A 52 11.48 6.88 2.49
C GLY A 52 10.65 7.29 3.69
N PHE A 53 11.27 7.37 4.87
CA PHE A 53 10.59 7.85 6.05
C PHE A 53 10.38 9.36 5.95
N SER A 54 9.16 9.82 6.20
CA SER A 54 8.81 11.25 6.34
C SER A 54 8.08 11.50 7.66
N TYR A 55 7.99 12.77 8.09
CA TYR A 55 7.25 13.12 9.31
C TYR A 55 5.75 12.77 9.24
N THR A 56 5.21 12.63 8.05
CA THR A 56 3.82 12.28 7.81
C THR A 56 3.50 10.82 8.14
N HIS A 57 4.51 9.95 8.11
CA HIS A 57 4.38 8.62 8.71
C HIS A 57 4.04 8.70 10.21
N LEU A 58 4.63 9.66 10.94
CA LEU A 58 4.29 9.88 12.35
C LEU A 58 2.83 10.31 12.53
N LEU A 59 2.31 11.15 11.63
CA LEU A 59 0.90 11.53 11.65
C LEU A 59 -0.02 10.35 11.35
N SER A 60 0.35 9.51 10.37
CA SER A 60 -0.39 8.29 10.05
C SER A 60 -0.37 7.31 11.23
N TRP A 61 0.77 7.10 11.86
CA TRP A 61 0.89 6.26 13.05
C TRP A 61 0.05 6.78 14.21
N ALA A 62 0.14 8.08 14.49
CA ALA A 62 -0.68 8.71 15.52
C ALA A 62 -2.19 8.56 15.24
N GLY A 63 -2.61 8.78 13.99
CA GLY A 63 -3.99 8.61 13.56
C GLY A 63 -4.50 7.17 13.74
N VAL A 64 -3.71 6.18 13.33
CA VAL A 64 -4.07 4.75 13.49
C VAL A 64 -4.14 4.35 14.94
N ILE A 65 -3.17 4.76 15.79
CA ILE A 65 -3.19 4.49 17.22
C ILE A 65 -4.40 5.16 17.87
N LEU A 66 -4.69 6.40 17.51
CA LEU A 66 -5.85 7.13 18.03
C LEU A 66 -7.16 6.41 17.70
N VAL A 67 -7.36 5.98 16.45
CA VAL A 67 -8.53 5.20 16.04
C VAL A 67 -8.59 3.87 16.79
N GLY A 68 -7.47 3.18 16.95
CA GLY A 68 -7.39 1.96 17.74
C GLY A 68 -7.84 2.17 19.19
N ALA A 69 -7.38 3.26 19.82
CA ALA A 69 -7.65 3.57 21.22
C ALA A 69 -9.06 4.11 21.48
N ILE A 70 -9.57 5.01 20.62
CA ILE A 70 -10.85 5.69 20.88
C ILE A 70 -12.05 5.09 20.16
N VAL A 71 -11.84 4.23 19.16
CA VAL A 71 -12.92 3.56 18.43
C VAL A 71 -12.91 2.06 18.73
N TRP A 72 -11.86 1.36 18.34
CA TRP A 72 -11.88 -0.10 18.37
C TRP A 72 -11.72 -0.68 19.78
N ALA A 73 -10.89 -0.10 20.65
CA ALA A 73 -10.75 -0.60 22.02
C ALA A 73 -12.05 -0.42 22.84
N PRO A 74 -12.75 0.73 22.82
CA PRO A 74 -14.05 0.87 23.46
C PRO A 74 -15.13 -0.06 22.90
N ILE A 75 -15.19 -0.23 21.57
CA ILE A 75 -16.11 -1.18 20.95
C ILE A 75 -15.85 -2.60 21.46
N GLY A 76 -14.60 -3.02 21.46
CA GLY A 76 -14.24 -4.35 21.99
C GLY A 76 -14.59 -4.52 23.46
N TRP A 77 -14.33 -3.49 24.27
CA TRP A 77 -14.73 -3.47 25.71
C TRP A 77 -16.25 -3.64 25.88
N LEU A 78 -17.03 -2.89 25.11
CA LEU A 78 -18.50 -2.97 25.19
C LEU A 78 -19.05 -4.34 24.80
N LEU A 79 -18.37 -5.04 23.87
CA LEU A 79 -18.81 -6.34 23.37
C LEU A 79 -18.46 -7.49 24.32
N VAL A 80 -17.26 -7.52 24.89
CA VAL A 80 -16.74 -8.68 25.65
C VAL A 80 -15.98 -8.30 26.92
N GLY A 81 -16.07 -7.05 27.38
CA GLY A 81 -15.37 -6.55 28.57
C GLY A 81 -13.86 -6.35 28.35
N PRO A 82 -13.04 -6.41 29.41
CA PRO A 82 -11.59 -6.09 29.36
C PRO A 82 -10.80 -6.81 28.24
N PRO A 83 -11.01 -8.10 27.95
CA PRO A 83 -10.29 -8.75 26.85
C PRO A 83 -10.55 -8.11 25.49
N GLY A 84 -11.68 -7.44 25.30
CA GLY A 84 -12.03 -6.76 24.06
C GLY A 84 -11.13 -5.55 23.73
N LEU A 85 -10.42 -4.97 24.69
CA LEU A 85 -9.41 -3.92 24.43
C LEU A 85 -8.36 -4.37 23.40
N ALA A 86 -8.11 -5.67 23.31
CA ALA A 86 -7.21 -6.25 22.30
C ALA A 86 -7.67 -5.99 20.85
N LEU A 87 -8.92 -5.59 20.60
CA LEU A 87 -9.40 -5.20 19.27
C LEU A 87 -8.64 -3.98 18.75
N GLY A 88 -8.46 -2.93 19.57
CA GLY A 88 -7.69 -1.75 19.21
C GLY A 88 -6.20 -2.06 18.98
N LEU A 89 -5.62 -2.93 19.80
CA LEU A 89 -4.24 -3.40 19.61
C LEU A 89 -4.11 -4.18 18.29
N GLY A 90 -5.05 -5.06 17.98
CA GLY A 90 -5.07 -5.81 16.71
C GLY A 90 -5.13 -4.90 15.49
N TRP A 91 -5.93 -3.84 15.54
CA TRP A 91 -5.97 -2.80 14.50
C TRP A 91 -4.60 -2.15 14.30
N CYS A 92 -3.92 -1.75 15.36
CA CYS A 92 -2.58 -1.16 15.27
C CYS A 92 -1.53 -2.14 14.76
N LEU A 93 -1.58 -3.40 15.17
CA LEU A 93 -0.67 -4.44 14.67
C LEU A 93 -0.93 -4.78 13.20
N GLY A 94 -2.18 -4.76 12.77
CA GLY A 94 -2.54 -4.89 11.36
C GLY A 94 -1.90 -3.81 10.50
N TYR A 95 -2.00 -2.55 10.95
CA TYR A 95 -1.31 -1.42 10.31
C TYR A 95 0.21 -1.60 10.29
N ALA A 96 0.82 -1.96 11.41
CA ALA A 96 2.28 -2.17 11.45
C ALA A 96 2.73 -3.25 10.47
N GLY A 97 1.95 -4.32 10.33
CA GLY A 97 2.16 -5.37 9.34
C GLY A 97 2.04 -4.86 7.89
N TYR A 98 1.01 -4.06 7.62
CA TYR A 98 0.83 -3.39 6.32
C TYR A 98 2.02 -2.49 5.99
N GLU A 99 2.40 -1.58 6.89
CA GLU A 99 3.51 -0.65 6.71
C GLU A 99 4.82 -1.39 6.42
N HIS A 100 5.10 -2.45 7.18
CA HIS A 100 6.26 -3.30 6.95
C HIS A 100 6.23 -3.97 5.58
N GLN A 101 5.12 -4.58 5.18
CA GLN A 101 5.01 -5.27 3.90
C GLN A 101 5.10 -4.30 2.71
N HIS A 102 4.50 -3.11 2.85
CA HIS A 102 4.57 -2.05 1.86
C HIS A 102 6.01 -1.55 1.67
N ALA A 103 6.70 -1.22 2.78
CA ALA A 103 8.11 -0.84 2.76
C ALA A 103 8.98 -1.92 2.09
N MET A 104 8.81 -3.19 2.49
CA MET A 104 9.58 -4.31 1.93
C MET A 104 9.25 -4.56 0.45
N ALA A 105 8.07 -4.23 -0.03
CA ALA A 105 7.77 -4.32 -1.46
C ALA A 105 8.66 -3.40 -2.29
N HIS A 106 8.89 -2.17 -1.81
CA HIS A 106 9.74 -1.21 -2.51
C HIS A 106 11.24 -1.45 -2.29
N LEU A 107 11.65 -1.84 -1.10
CA LEU A 107 13.07 -1.91 -0.71
C LEU A 107 13.76 -3.21 -1.10
N ARG A 108 13.05 -4.33 -1.23
CA ARG A 108 13.67 -5.66 -1.40
C ARG A 108 12.92 -6.53 -2.41
N GLY A 109 13.65 -7.38 -3.08
CA GLY A 109 13.10 -8.43 -3.94
C GLY A 109 12.22 -9.43 -3.17
N PRO A 110 11.38 -10.21 -3.88
CA PRO A 110 10.49 -11.18 -3.25
C PRO A 110 11.27 -12.32 -2.59
N SER A 111 10.72 -12.82 -1.47
CA SER A 111 11.28 -13.94 -0.70
C SER A 111 10.22 -15.02 -0.46
N GLY A 112 9.65 -15.59 -1.55
CA GLY A 112 8.63 -16.62 -1.48
C GLY A 112 7.28 -16.21 -2.06
N ARG A 113 6.35 -17.15 -2.14
CA ARG A 113 5.10 -17.05 -2.91
C ARG A 113 4.22 -15.85 -2.54
N TYR A 114 4.01 -15.61 -1.24
CA TYR A 114 3.21 -14.47 -0.78
C TYR A 114 3.89 -13.14 -1.13
N SER A 115 5.18 -13.03 -0.89
CA SER A 115 5.97 -11.85 -1.19
C SER A 115 6.03 -11.52 -2.70
N THR A 116 6.09 -12.54 -3.56
CA THR A 116 5.99 -12.38 -5.03
C THR A 116 4.60 -11.88 -5.42
N TRP A 117 3.55 -12.53 -4.91
CA TRP A 117 2.17 -12.11 -5.16
C TRP A 117 1.92 -10.65 -4.73
N LEU A 118 2.33 -10.28 -3.51
CA LEU A 118 2.13 -8.94 -2.96
C LEU A 118 2.77 -7.88 -3.86
N ARG A 119 4.02 -8.09 -4.30
CA ARG A 119 4.71 -7.15 -5.19
C ARG A 119 4.05 -7.04 -6.55
N ARG A 120 3.66 -8.14 -7.16
CA ARG A 120 2.92 -8.10 -8.44
C ARG A 120 1.61 -7.34 -8.31
N HIS A 121 0.84 -7.62 -7.26
CA HIS A 121 -0.43 -6.99 -6.96
C HIS A 121 -0.27 -5.48 -6.75
N HIS A 122 0.66 -5.09 -5.87
CA HIS A 122 0.96 -3.72 -5.52
C HIS A 122 1.61 -2.94 -6.68
N PHE A 123 2.55 -3.52 -7.41
CA PHE A 123 3.17 -2.84 -8.55
C PHE A 123 2.27 -2.77 -9.79
N HIS A 124 1.29 -3.65 -9.92
CA HIS A 124 0.23 -3.42 -10.90
C HIS A 124 -0.59 -2.18 -10.55
N HIS A 125 -0.92 -1.99 -9.29
CA HIS A 125 -1.54 -0.77 -8.80
C HIS A 125 -0.66 0.48 -9.07
N HIS A 126 0.63 0.44 -8.75
CA HIS A 126 1.56 1.55 -8.99
C HIS A 126 1.76 1.89 -10.47
N PHE A 127 1.95 0.89 -11.31
CA PHE A 127 2.48 1.10 -12.66
C PHE A 127 1.51 0.75 -13.78
N GLY A 128 0.55 -0.10 -13.49
CA GLY A 128 -0.42 -0.57 -14.47
C GLY A 128 -1.74 0.18 -14.40
N HIS A 129 -2.44 0.07 -13.27
CA HIS A 129 -3.76 0.64 -13.10
C HIS A 129 -4.02 1.11 -11.65
N PRO A 130 -3.78 2.40 -11.33
CA PRO A 130 -3.93 2.94 -9.97
C PRO A 130 -5.36 2.91 -9.39
N ARG A 131 -6.36 2.56 -10.20
CA ARG A 131 -7.75 2.37 -9.74
C ARG A 131 -8.09 0.92 -9.43
N ALA A 132 -7.13 0.01 -9.53
CA ALA A 132 -7.25 -1.39 -9.19
C ALA A 132 -6.28 -1.76 -8.09
N ASN A 133 -6.51 -2.90 -7.41
CA ASN A 133 -5.58 -3.51 -6.46
C ASN A 133 -5.19 -2.58 -5.30
N HIS A 134 -6.19 -2.01 -4.62
CA HIS A 134 -5.96 -1.12 -3.49
C HIS A 134 -5.53 -1.85 -2.20
N GLY A 135 -5.85 -3.14 -2.05
CA GLY A 135 -5.38 -3.92 -0.92
C GLY A 135 -3.90 -4.31 -1.09
N VAL A 136 -2.99 -3.81 -0.25
CA VAL A 136 -1.57 -4.17 -0.31
C VAL A 136 -1.32 -5.55 0.30
N THR A 137 -1.90 -5.80 1.49
CA THR A 137 -1.64 -7.04 2.24
C THR A 137 -2.56 -8.18 1.85
N THR A 138 -3.71 -7.91 1.26
CA THR A 138 -4.67 -8.92 0.81
C THR A 138 -5.52 -8.41 -0.36
N SER A 139 -5.90 -9.29 -1.28
CA SER A 139 -6.82 -8.99 -2.38
C SER A 139 -8.30 -9.29 -2.08
N VAL A 140 -8.63 -9.61 -0.84
CA VAL A 140 -10.01 -9.99 -0.46
C VAL A 140 -11.00 -8.86 -0.77
N TRP A 141 -10.65 -7.65 -0.40
CA TRP A 141 -11.49 -6.47 -0.60
C TRP A 141 -11.51 -6.01 -2.06
N ASP A 142 -10.41 -6.12 -2.78
CA ASP A 142 -10.40 -5.88 -4.23
C ASP A 142 -11.35 -6.83 -4.95
N ARG A 143 -11.39 -8.09 -4.53
CA ARG A 143 -12.34 -9.06 -5.09
C ARG A 143 -13.78 -8.70 -4.72
N ALA A 144 -14.03 -8.36 -3.45
CA ALA A 144 -15.37 -8.04 -2.96
C ALA A 144 -15.95 -6.78 -3.63
N PHE A 145 -15.11 -5.79 -3.92
CA PHE A 145 -15.51 -4.51 -4.51
C PHE A 145 -15.21 -4.37 -6.01
N GLY A 146 -14.81 -5.45 -6.67
CA GLY A 146 -14.62 -5.49 -8.13
C GLY A 146 -13.42 -4.70 -8.64
N THR A 147 -12.40 -4.48 -7.80
CA THR A 147 -11.16 -3.77 -8.18
C THR A 147 -9.95 -4.69 -8.35
N LEU A 148 -10.14 -6.01 -8.31
CA LEU A 148 -9.07 -6.97 -8.48
C LEU A 148 -8.70 -7.14 -9.95
N GLU A 149 -7.44 -6.85 -10.27
CA GLU A 149 -6.84 -7.16 -11.57
C GLU A 149 -5.62 -8.07 -11.42
N ARG A 150 -5.43 -8.96 -12.40
CA ARG A 150 -4.31 -9.92 -12.43
C ARG A 150 -3.70 -9.96 -13.82
N PRO A 151 -2.79 -9.01 -14.14
CA PRO A 151 -2.09 -9.03 -15.42
C PRO A 151 -1.19 -10.26 -15.51
N GLU A 152 -0.95 -10.74 -16.72
CA GLU A 152 0.02 -11.79 -16.99
C GLU A 152 1.42 -11.35 -16.52
N ARG A 153 1.83 -10.13 -16.89
CA ARG A 153 3.05 -9.46 -16.41
C ARG A 153 2.78 -8.03 -16.03
N VAL A 154 3.42 -7.56 -14.99
CA VAL A 154 3.32 -6.16 -14.55
C VAL A 154 4.24 -5.29 -15.40
N ARG A 155 3.68 -4.24 -16.00
CA ARG A 155 4.43 -3.26 -16.81
C ARG A 155 5.07 -2.23 -15.91
N VAL A 156 6.41 -2.27 -15.79
CA VAL A 156 7.17 -1.37 -14.93
C VAL A 156 7.86 -0.30 -15.78
N PRO A 157 7.53 0.99 -15.61
CA PRO A 157 8.27 2.06 -16.25
C PRO A 157 9.75 2.03 -15.80
N ARG A 158 10.70 2.06 -16.76
CA ARG A 158 12.15 2.00 -16.45
C ARG A 158 12.59 3.02 -15.38
N ARG A 159 11.99 4.21 -15.38
CA ARG A 159 12.30 5.26 -14.39
C ARG A 159 11.85 4.94 -12.97
N LEU A 160 10.89 4.00 -12.81
CA LEU A 160 10.29 3.60 -11.53
C LEU A 160 10.69 2.19 -11.11
N ALA A 161 11.49 1.49 -11.93
CA ALA A 161 11.98 0.16 -11.59
C ALA A 161 12.81 0.24 -10.30
N GLN A 162 12.49 -0.65 -9.37
CA GLN A 162 13.20 -0.70 -8.10
C GLN A 162 14.62 -1.24 -8.30
N PRO A 163 15.62 -0.80 -7.51
CA PRO A 163 16.98 -1.28 -7.65
C PRO A 163 17.13 -2.81 -7.61
N TRP A 164 16.31 -3.47 -6.80
CA TRP A 164 16.33 -4.92 -6.69
C TRP A 164 15.77 -5.65 -7.92
N MET A 165 15.06 -4.95 -8.81
CA MET A 165 14.53 -5.51 -10.05
C MET A 165 15.56 -5.57 -11.16
N LEU A 166 16.65 -4.79 -11.05
CA LEU A 166 17.56 -4.53 -12.15
C LEU A 166 18.91 -5.23 -11.95
N ASP A 167 19.48 -5.63 -13.08
CA ASP A 167 20.89 -5.96 -13.25
C ASP A 167 21.42 -5.03 -14.36
N GLY A 168 22.17 -3.99 -13.95
CA GLY A 168 22.43 -2.85 -14.82
C GLY A 168 21.15 -2.18 -15.31
N ASP A 169 20.99 -2.05 -16.63
CA ASP A 169 19.80 -1.47 -17.26
C ASP A 169 18.71 -2.50 -17.64
N ARG A 170 18.92 -3.75 -17.29
CA ARG A 170 18.02 -4.86 -17.66
C ARG A 170 17.27 -5.39 -16.46
N LEU A 171 16.07 -5.92 -16.71
CA LEU A 171 15.37 -6.69 -15.71
C LEU A 171 16.14 -7.97 -15.39
N ARG A 172 16.23 -8.32 -14.11
CA ARG A 172 16.84 -9.58 -13.68
C ARG A 172 16.13 -10.76 -14.33
N PRO A 173 16.86 -11.79 -14.82
CA PRO A 173 16.25 -12.92 -15.53
C PRO A 173 15.13 -13.62 -14.75
N GLU A 174 15.29 -13.79 -13.44
CA GLU A 174 14.31 -14.44 -12.57
C GLU A 174 12.99 -13.68 -12.39
N LEU A 175 12.90 -12.44 -12.88
CA LEU A 175 11.72 -11.58 -12.78
C LEU A 175 10.98 -11.42 -14.11
N THR A 176 11.50 -11.98 -15.21
CA THR A 176 10.97 -11.77 -16.56
C THR A 176 9.59 -12.38 -16.79
N ASP A 177 9.23 -13.41 -16.01
CA ASP A 177 7.90 -14.02 -16.04
C ASP A 177 6.85 -13.15 -15.35
N ASP A 178 7.25 -12.35 -14.37
CA ASP A 178 6.36 -11.53 -13.56
C ASP A 178 6.27 -10.07 -14.04
N TYR A 179 7.35 -9.55 -14.67
CA TYR A 179 7.49 -8.13 -15.00
C TYR A 179 7.99 -7.91 -16.42
N VAL A 180 7.69 -6.72 -16.96
CA VAL A 180 8.27 -6.22 -18.21
C VAL A 180 8.61 -4.74 -18.06
N LEU A 181 9.84 -4.35 -18.42
CA LEU A 181 10.23 -2.94 -18.44
C LEU A 181 9.66 -2.23 -19.66
N VAL A 182 9.04 -1.07 -19.43
CA VAL A 182 8.45 -0.24 -20.49
C VAL A 182 9.01 1.20 -20.45
N GLY A 183 8.90 1.89 -21.58
CA GLY A 183 9.38 3.27 -21.72
C GLY A 183 10.86 3.37 -22.13
N SER A 184 11.27 4.59 -22.45
CA SER A 184 12.62 4.90 -22.93
C SER A 184 13.66 4.88 -21.80
N ALA A 185 14.88 4.50 -22.13
CA ALA A 185 16.05 4.70 -21.28
C ALA A 185 16.60 6.14 -21.37
N ASP A 186 16.19 6.88 -22.40
CA ASP A 186 16.65 8.26 -22.63
C ASP A 186 16.23 9.22 -21.52
N PRO A 187 17.17 10.04 -20.98
CA PRO A 187 16.88 10.97 -19.88
C PRO A 187 15.78 12.01 -20.19
N ALA A 188 15.75 12.55 -21.40
CA ALA A 188 14.74 13.55 -21.78
C ALA A 188 13.33 12.93 -21.83
N SER A 189 13.22 11.72 -22.37
CA SER A 189 11.95 10.96 -22.36
C SER A 189 11.52 10.59 -20.93
N ARG A 190 12.47 10.33 -20.03
CA ARG A 190 12.18 10.08 -18.60
C ARG A 190 11.65 11.34 -17.91
N ALA A 191 12.26 12.50 -18.15
CA ALA A 191 11.80 13.78 -17.59
C ALA A 191 10.36 14.09 -18.06
N ALA A 192 10.10 14.02 -19.35
CA ALA A 192 8.75 14.23 -19.90
C ALA A 192 7.71 13.23 -19.35
N ALA A 193 8.10 11.98 -19.08
CA ALA A 193 7.22 10.99 -18.44
C ALA A 193 6.96 11.32 -16.97
N LEU A 194 7.94 11.86 -16.26
CA LEU A 194 7.76 12.32 -14.88
C LEU A 194 6.81 13.51 -14.80
N ASP A 195 6.96 14.49 -15.69
CA ASP A 195 6.07 15.66 -15.74
C ASP A 195 4.61 15.26 -16.02
N ARG A 196 4.41 14.31 -16.96
CA ARG A 196 3.07 13.76 -17.21
C ARG A 196 2.50 13.02 -15.99
N ALA A 197 3.34 12.25 -15.28
CA ALA A 197 2.91 11.53 -14.07
C ALA A 197 2.52 12.49 -12.96
N ARG A 198 3.28 13.56 -12.75
CA ARG A 198 2.97 14.63 -11.79
C ARG A 198 1.65 15.32 -12.13
N ALA A 199 1.44 15.70 -13.37
CA ALA A 199 0.20 16.31 -13.83
C ALA A 199 -1.00 15.35 -13.61
N PHE A 200 -0.85 14.06 -13.92
CA PHE A 200 -1.89 13.06 -13.68
C PHE A 200 -2.18 12.85 -12.18
N ALA A 201 -1.17 12.90 -11.35
CA ALA A 201 -1.31 12.75 -9.89
C ALA A 201 -1.89 14.00 -9.21
N SER A 202 -2.24 15.04 -9.96
CA SER A 202 -2.72 16.34 -9.43
C SER A 202 -1.70 17.00 -8.48
N LEU A 203 -0.42 16.75 -8.73
CA LEU A 203 0.69 17.46 -8.07
C LEU A 203 1.04 18.77 -8.79
N ALA A 204 0.16 19.22 -9.68
CA ALA A 204 0.26 20.57 -10.22
C ALA A 204 0.20 21.57 -9.06
N PRO A 205 1.02 22.65 -9.07
CA PRO A 205 0.91 23.70 -8.08
C PRO A 205 -0.53 24.17 -8.01
N GLU A 206 -1.07 24.28 -6.82
CA GLU A 206 -2.30 25.04 -6.62
C GLU A 206 -1.93 26.50 -6.93
N ASP A 207 -2.50 27.05 -8.00
CA ASP A 207 -2.39 28.47 -8.34
C ASP A 207 -3.03 29.33 -7.26
#